data_be95a5cb298cb8a228745ba2ce7107b4
#
_entry.id   be95a5cb298cb8a228745ba2ce7107b4
#
_cell.length_a   1.000
_cell.length_b   1.000
_cell.length_c   1.000
_cell.angle_alpha   90.00
_cell.angle_beta   90.00
_cell.angle_gamma   90.00
#
_symmetry.space_group_name_H-M   'P 1'
#
loop_
_entity.id
_entity.type
_entity.pdbx_description
1 polymer ?
#
loop_
_entity_poly.entity_id
_entity_poly.type
_entity_poly.pdbx_seq_one_letter_code
_entity_poly.pdbx_strand_id
1 'polypeptide(L)'
;MPLSFGVHIPTCIEGMMYPIPFARTEDILPTALLCERLGFDSVWGNDHMTTQRYVQREFADPPNYYEPLVTFAYVAARTTRLRVCTCILVLPMRHMVVAAKQAATLDQLSGGRLTLGVGTGAYREEYEALFPDAKGAHRGTLVDEGMRALRRLFTERRVTFLGRYVRFEEVECFPKPVQDPLPLYAGGNHAEVRRRAGELGDGWLPAVLSPEEIRRGAEDVRRAAERAARDGARIDIAPQLVVSIGRTQDEALRRFRGSQLFKHLESLSRTTLREQTGGYEQRNLIGSPEAISERIRAYQAAGVTTLAGMLFVASTVTEMQDAIELFGREVLPNFR
;
A
#
# COMPACT_ATOMS: atom_id res chain seq x y z
N MET A 1 5.60 -18.89 8.48
CA MET A 1 6.57 -18.05 7.73
C MET A 1 6.99 -16.91 8.64
N PRO A 2 8.23 -16.40 8.56
CA PRO A 2 8.62 -15.20 9.28
C PRO A 2 7.75 -14.02 8.83
N LEU A 3 7.42 -13.10 9.75
CA LEU A 3 6.63 -11.90 9.46
C LEU A 3 7.52 -10.87 8.74
N SER A 4 7.02 -10.31 7.64
CA SER A 4 7.69 -9.24 6.89
C SER A 4 7.23 -7.86 7.36
N PHE A 5 8.14 -6.88 7.38
CA PHE A 5 7.90 -5.53 7.88
C PHE A 5 8.20 -4.49 6.81
N GLY A 6 7.19 -3.71 6.45
CA GLY A 6 7.32 -2.64 5.46
C GLY A 6 6.95 -1.27 6.02
N VAL A 7 7.74 -0.26 5.67
CA VAL A 7 7.54 1.12 6.10
C VAL A 7 7.01 1.96 4.95
N HIS A 8 6.01 2.80 5.20
CA HIS A 8 5.57 3.79 4.23
C HIS A 8 6.57 4.94 4.16
N ILE A 9 7.10 5.22 2.97
CA ILE A 9 7.99 6.37 2.74
C ILE A 9 7.23 7.55 2.12
N PRO A 10 7.74 8.78 2.26
CA PRO A 10 7.07 9.97 1.72
C PRO A 10 6.98 9.98 0.20
N THR A 11 5.84 9.60 -0.35
CA THR A 11 5.49 9.75 -1.76
C THR A 11 4.32 10.73 -1.91
N CYS A 12 3.07 10.26 -1.88
CA CYS A 12 1.87 11.07 -2.01
C CYS A 12 1.13 11.14 -0.67
N ILE A 13 1.67 11.80 0.34
CA ILE A 13 1.17 11.75 1.74
C ILE A 13 0.85 13.12 2.35
N GLU A 14 1.37 14.19 1.77
CA GLU A 14 1.16 15.54 2.28
C GLU A 14 -0.32 15.96 2.20
N GLY A 15 -0.77 16.73 3.19
CA GLY A 15 -2.15 17.23 3.28
C GLY A 15 -3.20 16.17 3.62
N MET A 16 -2.85 14.89 3.48
CA MET A 16 -3.70 13.77 3.89
C MET A 16 -3.23 13.17 5.22
N MET A 17 -2.09 12.53 5.20
CA MET A 17 -1.53 11.79 6.34
C MET A 17 -0.59 12.65 7.18
N TYR A 18 0.03 13.65 6.58
CA TYR A 18 1.02 14.52 7.19
C TYR A 18 0.77 15.98 6.80
N PRO A 19 1.25 16.95 7.59
CA PRO A 19 1.08 18.38 7.27
C PRO A 19 1.78 18.77 5.97
N ILE A 20 1.47 19.97 5.44
CA ILE A 20 2.16 20.58 4.30
C ILE A 20 3.00 21.76 4.82
N PRO A 21 4.30 21.87 4.48
CA PRO A 21 5.12 20.86 3.81
C PRO A 21 5.54 19.75 4.78
N PHE A 22 5.72 18.53 4.29
CA PHE A 22 6.21 17.43 5.13
C PHE A 22 7.57 16.93 4.68
N ALA A 23 7.68 16.44 3.44
CA ALA A 23 8.91 15.84 2.93
C ALA A 23 9.34 16.47 1.61
N ARG A 24 10.64 16.57 1.42
CA ARG A 24 11.29 16.93 0.17
C ARG A 24 11.88 15.71 -0.50
N THR A 25 12.34 15.85 -1.74
CA THR A 25 13.02 14.76 -2.46
C THR A 25 14.26 14.25 -1.76
N GLU A 26 14.98 15.12 -1.05
CA GLU A 26 16.16 14.77 -0.25
C GLU A 26 15.85 13.92 0.98
N ASP A 27 14.60 13.87 1.46
CA ASP A 27 14.18 13.09 2.63
C ASP A 27 13.83 11.65 2.29
N ILE A 28 13.45 11.38 1.03
CA ILE A 28 12.93 10.08 0.58
C ILE A 28 14.00 9.00 0.69
N LEU A 29 15.16 9.24 0.08
CA LEU A 29 16.24 8.24 0.05
C LEU A 29 16.86 7.98 1.43
N PRO A 30 17.19 8.99 2.27
CA PRO A 30 17.67 8.74 3.63
C PRO A 30 16.70 7.91 4.46
N THR A 31 15.38 8.11 4.32
CA THR A 31 14.37 7.29 5.01
C THR A 31 14.40 5.84 4.53
N ALA A 32 14.50 5.60 3.23
CA ALA A 32 14.61 4.25 2.68
C ALA A 32 15.90 3.54 3.13
N LEU A 33 17.04 4.25 3.12
CA LEU A 33 18.33 3.73 3.60
C LEU A 33 18.32 3.44 5.11
N LEU A 34 17.62 4.26 5.90
CA LEU A 34 17.39 3.99 7.33
C LEU A 34 16.63 2.67 7.50
N CYS A 35 15.55 2.45 6.75
CA CYS A 35 14.78 1.22 6.79
C CYS A 35 15.65 0.00 6.41
N GLU A 36 16.46 0.10 5.35
CA GLU A 36 17.36 -1.00 4.94
C GLU A 36 18.41 -1.32 6.03
N ARG A 37 19.01 -0.30 6.63
CA ARG A 37 20.00 -0.44 7.70
C ARG A 37 19.42 -1.10 8.94
N LEU A 38 18.18 -0.74 9.31
CA LEU A 38 17.49 -1.30 10.48
C LEU A 38 16.95 -2.73 10.25
N GLY A 39 16.98 -3.23 9.02
CA GLY A 39 16.54 -4.59 8.70
C GLY A 39 15.05 -4.71 8.34
N PHE A 40 14.36 -3.63 8.01
CA PHE A 40 13.04 -3.73 7.37
C PHE A 40 13.13 -4.44 6.02
N ASP A 41 12.05 -5.10 5.63
CA ASP A 41 12.01 -5.92 4.41
C ASP A 41 11.60 -5.13 3.18
N SER A 42 10.81 -4.06 3.36
CA SER A 42 10.24 -3.29 2.26
C SER A 42 9.92 -1.84 2.61
N VAL A 43 9.90 -1.00 1.57
CA VAL A 43 9.28 0.34 1.63
C VAL A 43 8.09 0.42 0.69
N TRP A 44 7.10 1.19 1.10
CA TRP A 44 5.80 1.29 0.44
C TRP A 44 5.46 2.75 0.15
N GLY A 45 4.67 2.98 -0.88
CA GLY A 45 4.18 4.31 -1.22
C GLY A 45 2.83 4.26 -1.90
N ASN A 46 2.04 5.30 -1.69
CA ASN A 46 0.74 5.47 -2.32
C ASN A 46 0.84 6.32 -3.59
N ASP A 47 -0.27 6.49 -4.26
CA ASP A 47 -0.41 7.04 -5.59
C ASP A 47 -1.59 8.00 -5.67
N HIS A 48 -1.29 9.25 -5.94
CA HIS A 48 -2.26 10.32 -6.19
C HIS A 48 -1.82 11.16 -7.38
N MET A 49 -2.73 11.44 -8.30
CA MET A 49 -2.44 12.21 -9.51
C MET A 49 -2.79 13.68 -9.39
N THR A 50 -3.68 14.01 -8.46
CA THR A 50 -4.09 15.38 -8.20
C THR A 50 -4.54 15.55 -6.75
N THR A 51 -4.62 16.77 -6.28
CA THR A 51 -4.99 17.08 -4.91
C THR A 51 -6.50 16.87 -4.69
N GLN A 52 -6.85 16.18 -3.63
CA GLN A 52 -8.23 15.94 -3.23
C GLN A 52 -8.90 17.24 -2.78
N ARG A 53 -10.19 17.37 -3.03
CA ARG A 53 -10.96 18.60 -2.74
C ARG A 53 -10.92 19.01 -1.26
N TYR A 54 -10.84 18.05 -0.34
CA TYR A 54 -10.74 18.38 1.08
C TYR A 54 -9.37 18.94 1.45
N VAL A 55 -8.29 18.43 0.85
CA VAL A 55 -6.92 18.93 1.03
C VAL A 55 -6.82 20.36 0.50
N GLN A 56 -7.38 20.62 -0.71
CA GLN A 56 -7.41 21.98 -1.28
C GLN A 56 -8.13 22.99 -0.39
N ARG A 57 -9.11 22.54 0.41
CA ARG A 57 -9.84 23.44 1.34
C ARG A 57 -9.12 23.65 2.67
N GLU A 58 -8.35 22.67 3.11
CA GLU A 58 -7.66 22.71 4.41
C GLU A 58 -6.28 23.39 4.34
N PHE A 59 -5.62 23.31 3.19
CA PHE A 59 -4.25 23.79 3.01
C PHE A 59 -4.19 24.79 1.87
N ALA A 60 -3.52 25.94 2.12
CA ALA A 60 -3.30 26.96 1.10
C ALA A 60 -2.27 26.53 0.06
N ASP A 61 -1.23 25.82 0.51
CA ASP A 61 -0.18 25.29 -0.37
C ASP A 61 -0.57 23.91 -0.91
N PRO A 62 -0.31 23.60 -2.19
CA PRO A 62 -0.57 22.28 -2.74
C PRO A 62 0.44 21.26 -2.22
N PRO A 63 0.03 19.99 -2.03
CA PRO A 63 0.92 18.91 -1.64
C PRO A 63 1.87 18.52 -2.77
N ASN A 64 3.08 18.06 -2.42
CA ASN A 64 3.97 17.39 -3.35
C ASN A 64 3.61 15.90 -3.44
N TYR A 65 3.06 15.48 -4.58
CA TYR A 65 2.76 14.08 -4.85
C TYR A 65 3.78 13.52 -5.84
N TYR A 66 4.75 12.77 -5.28
CA TYR A 66 5.78 12.11 -6.07
C TYR A 66 5.24 10.81 -6.64
N GLU A 67 5.32 10.63 -7.96
CA GLU A 67 4.85 9.41 -8.64
C GLU A 67 5.61 8.17 -8.12
N PRO A 68 4.91 7.15 -7.61
CA PRO A 68 5.55 6.07 -6.84
C PRO A 68 6.52 5.22 -7.65
N LEU A 69 6.23 4.87 -8.91
CA LEU A 69 7.12 4.00 -9.69
C LEU A 69 8.42 4.70 -10.08
N VAL A 70 8.36 6.01 -10.37
CA VAL A 70 9.55 6.83 -10.62
C VAL A 70 10.37 6.99 -9.34
N THR A 71 9.71 7.28 -8.23
CA THR A 71 10.36 7.40 -6.91
C THR A 71 11.04 6.08 -6.52
N PHE A 72 10.38 4.96 -6.72
CA PHE A 72 10.93 3.64 -6.39
C PHE A 72 12.08 3.22 -7.32
N ALA A 73 12.14 3.69 -8.56
CA ALA A 73 13.32 3.46 -9.39
C ALA A 73 14.56 4.15 -8.78
N TYR A 74 14.39 5.37 -8.26
CA TYR A 74 15.45 6.09 -7.55
C TYR A 74 15.87 5.38 -6.25
N VAL A 75 14.92 4.90 -5.44
CA VAL A 75 15.19 4.15 -4.21
C VAL A 75 15.87 2.81 -4.52
N ALA A 76 15.36 2.06 -5.50
CA ALA A 76 15.89 0.75 -5.87
C ALA A 76 17.33 0.80 -6.38
N ALA A 77 17.72 1.88 -7.08
CA ALA A 77 19.08 2.10 -7.53
C ALA A 77 20.10 2.34 -6.40
N ARG A 78 19.64 2.67 -5.20
CA ARG A 78 20.47 3.04 -4.04
C ARG A 78 20.33 2.08 -2.85
N THR A 79 19.50 1.04 -2.99
CA THR A 79 19.29 -0.02 -2.00
C THR A 79 19.63 -1.38 -2.63
N THR A 80 19.97 -2.37 -1.79
CA THR A 80 20.46 -3.67 -2.29
C THR A 80 19.48 -4.81 -2.06
N ARG A 81 18.69 -4.80 -0.97
CA ARG A 81 17.78 -5.88 -0.59
C ARG A 81 16.36 -5.42 -0.30
N LEU A 82 16.18 -4.12 -0.03
CA LEU A 82 14.89 -3.54 0.33
C LEU A 82 13.90 -3.66 -0.86
N ARG A 83 12.77 -4.29 -0.63
CA ARG A 83 11.69 -4.35 -1.64
C ARG A 83 11.02 -2.99 -1.75
N VAL A 84 10.57 -2.65 -2.95
CA VAL A 84 9.81 -1.43 -3.25
C VAL A 84 8.38 -1.82 -3.64
N CYS A 85 7.39 -1.22 -2.96
CA CYS A 85 6.03 -1.70 -3.01
C CYS A 85 5.01 -0.54 -3.09
N THR A 86 3.95 -0.70 -3.87
CA THR A 86 2.86 0.28 -3.92
C THR A 86 1.72 -0.10 -2.98
N CYS A 87 1.16 0.87 -2.24
CA CYS A 87 -0.04 0.67 -1.43
C CYS A 87 -0.94 1.91 -1.45
N ILE A 88 -1.60 2.09 -2.56
CA ILE A 88 -1.76 1.28 -3.75
C ILE A 88 -1.40 2.07 -5.01
N LEU A 89 -1.04 1.39 -6.10
CA LEU A 89 -1.07 1.96 -7.45
C LEU A 89 -2.53 2.00 -7.93
N VAL A 90 -3.04 3.16 -8.30
CA VAL A 90 -4.44 3.33 -8.71
C VAL A 90 -4.60 2.96 -10.18
N LEU A 91 -4.93 1.70 -10.48
CA LEU A 91 -5.02 1.20 -11.86
C LEU A 91 -5.99 1.98 -12.74
N PRO A 92 -7.19 2.40 -12.26
CA PRO A 92 -8.11 3.20 -13.08
C PRO A 92 -7.51 4.50 -13.62
N MET A 93 -6.47 5.03 -13.02
CA MET A 93 -5.82 6.27 -13.47
C MET A 93 -4.71 6.03 -14.51
N ARG A 94 -4.53 4.82 -15.02
CA ARG A 94 -3.41 4.45 -15.90
C ARG A 94 -3.84 3.64 -17.12
N HIS A 95 -3.10 3.82 -18.21
CA HIS A 95 -3.18 2.90 -19.33
C HIS A 95 -2.41 1.62 -19.00
N MET A 96 -3.03 0.45 -19.11
CA MET A 96 -2.48 -0.81 -18.60
C MET A 96 -1.16 -1.22 -19.28
N VAL A 97 -0.98 -0.94 -20.57
CA VAL A 97 0.29 -1.23 -21.26
C VAL A 97 1.43 -0.36 -20.72
N VAL A 98 1.14 0.92 -20.41
CA VAL A 98 2.14 1.83 -19.81
C VAL A 98 2.47 1.36 -18.39
N ALA A 99 1.47 1.03 -17.57
CA ALA A 99 1.67 0.50 -16.23
C ALA A 99 2.49 -0.80 -16.23
N ALA A 100 2.19 -1.73 -17.16
CA ALA A 100 2.95 -2.96 -17.32
C ALA A 100 4.41 -2.69 -17.70
N LYS A 101 4.65 -1.75 -18.63
CA LYS A 101 5.99 -1.35 -19.04
C LYS A 101 6.79 -0.77 -17.88
N GLN A 102 6.20 0.15 -17.14
CA GLN A 102 6.84 0.77 -15.98
C GLN A 102 7.15 -0.26 -14.89
N ALA A 103 6.19 -1.12 -14.55
CA ALA A 103 6.36 -2.16 -13.55
C ALA A 103 7.45 -3.18 -13.95
N ALA A 104 7.41 -3.69 -15.16
CA ALA A 104 8.43 -4.63 -15.65
C ALA A 104 9.83 -4.01 -15.69
N THR A 105 9.92 -2.73 -16.09
CA THR A 105 11.20 -2.00 -16.08
C THR A 105 11.73 -1.83 -14.66
N LEU A 106 10.87 -1.40 -13.72
CA LEU A 106 11.27 -1.25 -12.32
C LEU A 106 11.67 -2.59 -11.69
N ASP A 107 10.95 -3.66 -12.01
CA ASP A 107 11.27 -5.01 -11.53
C ASP A 107 12.66 -5.46 -12.03
N GLN A 108 12.98 -5.22 -13.30
CA GLN A 108 14.31 -5.45 -13.86
C GLN A 108 15.39 -4.61 -13.17
N LEU A 109 15.17 -3.29 -13.03
CA LEU A 109 16.14 -2.37 -12.41
C LEU A 109 16.37 -2.68 -10.92
N SER A 110 15.36 -3.18 -10.24
CA SER A 110 15.45 -3.57 -8.84
C SER A 110 15.99 -4.99 -8.61
N GLY A 111 16.17 -5.79 -9.67
CA GLY A 111 16.56 -7.20 -9.56
C GLY A 111 15.47 -8.06 -8.90
N GLY A 112 14.19 -7.84 -9.24
CA GLY A 112 13.08 -8.64 -8.74
C GLY A 112 12.59 -8.24 -7.35
N ARG A 113 12.73 -6.96 -6.96
CA ARG A 113 12.30 -6.45 -5.64
C ARG A 113 10.98 -5.67 -5.66
N LEU A 114 10.26 -5.63 -6.79
CA LEU A 114 8.98 -4.94 -6.88
C LEU A 114 7.84 -5.80 -6.33
N THR A 115 6.87 -5.16 -5.65
CA THR A 115 5.53 -5.68 -5.36
C THR A 115 4.50 -4.63 -5.72
N LEU A 116 3.51 -4.99 -6.54
CA LEU A 116 2.44 -4.08 -6.94
C LEU A 116 1.18 -4.31 -6.09
N GLY A 117 0.95 -3.46 -5.09
CA GLY A 117 -0.37 -3.32 -4.49
C GLY A 117 -1.22 -2.40 -5.38
N VAL A 118 -2.37 -2.87 -5.84
CA VAL A 118 -3.22 -2.17 -6.80
C VAL A 118 -4.65 -2.02 -6.28
N GLY A 119 -5.36 -0.98 -6.71
CA GLY A 119 -6.73 -0.77 -6.27
C GLY A 119 -7.46 0.34 -7.03
N THR A 120 -8.64 0.69 -6.53
CA THR A 120 -9.54 1.67 -7.16
C THR A 120 -9.23 3.12 -6.85
N GLY A 121 -8.37 3.38 -5.85
CA GLY A 121 -8.21 4.71 -5.24
C GLY A 121 -9.38 5.07 -4.31
N ALA A 122 -9.09 5.81 -3.23
CA ALA A 122 -10.10 6.22 -2.25
C ALA A 122 -10.99 7.36 -2.78
N TYR A 123 -10.42 8.27 -3.52
CA TYR A 123 -11.09 9.50 -3.96
C TYR A 123 -11.52 9.42 -5.43
N ARG A 124 -12.83 9.32 -5.65
CA ARG A 124 -13.41 9.21 -7.00
C ARG A 124 -13.15 10.46 -7.84
N GLU A 125 -13.09 11.62 -7.20
CA GLU A 125 -12.87 12.91 -7.87
C GLU A 125 -11.53 13.01 -8.60
N GLU A 126 -10.49 12.30 -8.13
CA GLU A 126 -9.21 12.24 -8.84
C GLU A 126 -9.38 11.54 -10.20
N TYR A 127 -10.08 10.40 -10.21
CA TYR A 127 -10.39 9.68 -11.44
C TYR A 127 -11.23 10.55 -12.39
N GLU A 128 -12.26 11.22 -11.86
CA GLU A 128 -13.16 12.08 -12.66
C GLU A 128 -12.47 13.34 -13.21
N ALA A 129 -11.42 13.82 -12.52
CA ALA A 129 -10.61 14.93 -13.00
C ALA A 129 -9.71 14.53 -14.19
N LEU A 130 -9.15 13.31 -14.15
CA LEU A 130 -8.30 12.80 -15.22
C LEU A 130 -9.12 12.33 -16.44
N PHE A 131 -10.32 11.80 -16.21
CA PHE A 131 -11.18 11.19 -17.24
C PHE A 131 -12.60 11.79 -17.19
N PRO A 132 -12.76 13.07 -17.58
CA PRO A 132 -14.05 13.76 -17.48
C PRO A 132 -15.15 13.11 -18.33
N ASP A 133 -14.79 12.45 -19.44
CA ASP A 133 -15.71 11.75 -20.33
C ASP A 133 -16.07 10.33 -19.84
N ALA A 134 -15.38 9.81 -18.85
CA ALA A 134 -15.55 8.46 -18.31
C ALA A 134 -16.00 8.43 -16.84
N LYS A 135 -16.64 9.49 -16.34
CA LYS A 135 -17.08 9.62 -14.93
C LYS A 135 -17.96 8.47 -14.45
N GLY A 136 -18.77 7.87 -15.35
CA GLY A 136 -19.64 6.74 -15.06
C GLY A 136 -18.93 5.38 -14.95
N ALA A 137 -17.64 5.28 -15.21
CA ALA A 137 -16.94 3.99 -15.22
C ALA A 137 -16.93 3.32 -13.84
N HIS A 138 -17.15 2.01 -13.84
CA HIS A 138 -17.08 1.20 -12.63
C HIS A 138 -15.60 0.84 -12.33
N ARG A 139 -14.97 1.59 -11.43
CA ARG A 139 -13.55 1.47 -11.10
C ARG A 139 -13.15 0.07 -10.63
N GLY A 140 -14.05 -0.67 -9.95
CA GLY A 140 -13.81 -2.06 -9.56
C GLY A 140 -13.58 -2.97 -10.76
N THR A 141 -14.42 -2.86 -11.82
CA THR A 141 -14.23 -3.60 -13.08
C THR A 141 -12.94 -3.21 -13.79
N LEU A 142 -12.58 -1.91 -13.78
CA LEU A 142 -11.28 -1.45 -14.29
C LEU A 142 -10.11 -2.14 -13.59
N VAL A 143 -10.17 -2.33 -12.27
CA VAL A 143 -9.13 -3.05 -11.53
C VAL A 143 -9.14 -4.55 -11.87
N ASP A 144 -10.30 -5.20 -11.96
CA ASP A 144 -10.40 -6.61 -12.35
C ASP A 144 -9.80 -6.85 -13.74
N GLU A 145 -10.16 -6.04 -14.72
CA GLU A 145 -9.62 -6.11 -16.08
C GLU A 145 -8.12 -5.74 -16.11
N GLY A 146 -7.74 -4.70 -15.35
CA GLY A 146 -6.35 -4.27 -15.26
C GLY A 146 -5.43 -5.35 -14.68
N MET A 147 -5.81 -6.02 -13.61
CA MET A 147 -5.02 -7.12 -13.04
C MET A 147 -4.85 -8.28 -14.03
N ARG A 148 -5.93 -8.66 -14.72
CA ARG A 148 -5.86 -9.72 -15.78
C ARG A 148 -4.97 -9.28 -16.95
N ALA A 149 -5.11 -8.04 -17.40
CA ALA A 149 -4.30 -7.50 -18.48
C ALA A 149 -2.80 -7.44 -18.10
N LEU A 150 -2.48 -6.98 -16.88
CA LEU A 150 -1.11 -6.94 -16.37
C LEU A 150 -0.49 -8.34 -16.32
N ARG A 151 -1.21 -9.35 -15.78
CA ARG A 151 -0.71 -10.74 -15.78
C ARG A 151 -0.34 -11.22 -17.16
N ARG A 152 -1.21 -11.01 -18.15
CA ARG A 152 -0.94 -11.40 -19.54
C ARG A 152 0.23 -10.63 -20.14
N LEU A 153 0.29 -9.31 -19.92
CA LEU A 153 1.40 -8.48 -20.40
C LEU A 153 2.76 -8.86 -19.78
N PHE A 154 2.77 -9.38 -18.56
CA PHE A 154 4.00 -9.85 -17.90
C PHE A 154 4.50 -11.20 -18.43
N THR A 155 3.61 -12.08 -18.89
CA THR A 155 3.96 -13.46 -19.23
C THR A 155 3.88 -13.76 -20.74
N GLU A 156 2.86 -13.29 -21.44
CA GLU A 156 2.63 -13.61 -22.85
C GLU A 156 3.49 -12.72 -23.77
N ARG A 157 3.95 -13.28 -24.88
CA ARG A 157 4.76 -12.55 -25.88
C ARG A 157 3.95 -11.41 -26.52
N ARG A 158 2.73 -11.71 -26.98
CA ARG A 158 1.83 -10.78 -27.67
C ARG A 158 0.44 -10.88 -27.05
N VAL A 159 -0.14 -9.75 -26.68
CA VAL A 159 -1.42 -9.69 -25.96
C VAL A 159 -2.41 -8.82 -26.71
N THR A 160 -3.60 -9.38 -26.96
CA THR A 160 -4.83 -8.63 -27.26
C THR A 160 -5.75 -8.76 -26.06
N PHE A 161 -6.24 -7.64 -25.55
CA PHE A 161 -7.18 -7.60 -24.41
C PHE A 161 -8.38 -6.73 -24.78
N LEU A 162 -9.57 -7.32 -24.82
CA LEU A 162 -10.83 -6.68 -25.23
C LEU A 162 -11.84 -6.70 -24.09
N GLY A 163 -11.51 -6.01 -23.00
CA GLY A 163 -12.41 -5.82 -21.86
C GLY A 163 -13.46 -4.73 -22.11
N ARG A 164 -14.26 -4.48 -21.11
CA ARG A 164 -15.25 -3.38 -21.15
C ARG A 164 -14.59 -2.00 -21.14
N TYR A 165 -13.55 -1.85 -20.32
CA TYR A 165 -12.83 -0.59 -20.09
C TYR A 165 -11.36 -0.66 -20.52
N VAL A 166 -10.72 -1.80 -20.32
CA VAL A 166 -9.33 -2.01 -20.73
C VAL A 166 -9.31 -2.66 -22.11
N ARG A 167 -8.77 -1.96 -23.11
CA ARG A 167 -8.72 -2.46 -24.48
C ARG A 167 -7.40 -2.09 -25.15
N PHE A 168 -6.75 -3.08 -25.74
CA PHE A 168 -5.58 -2.91 -26.61
C PHE A 168 -5.38 -4.19 -27.45
N GLU A 169 -4.70 -4.08 -28.58
CA GLU A 169 -4.54 -5.18 -29.52
C GLU A 169 -3.06 -5.37 -29.93
N GLU A 170 -2.67 -6.63 -30.11
CA GLU A 170 -1.38 -7.05 -30.66
C GLU A 170 -0.14 -6.45 -29.96
N VAL A 171 -0.20 -6.22 -28.64
CA VAL A 171 0.89 -5.58 -27.90
C VAL A 171 1.97 -6.59 -27.52
N GLU A 172 3.21 -6.32 -27.90
CA GLU A 172 4.41 -6.96 -27.38
C GLU A 172 5.05 -6.06 -26.31
N CYS A 173 4.87 -6.40 -25.03
CA CYS A 173 5.38 -5.62 -23.89
C CYS A 173 6.67 -6.25 -23.33
N PHE A 174 7.82 -5.69 -23.66
CA PHE A 174 9.15 -6.09 -23.17
C PHE A 174 9.89 -4.88 -22.58
N PRO A 175 10.80 -5.08 -21.56
CA PRO A 175 11.17 -6.38 -20.97
C PRO A 175 10.01 -7.02 -20.22
N LYS A 176 10.12 -8.32 -19.94
CA LYS A 176 9.28 -9.00 -18.94
C LYS A 176 9.85 -8.74 -17.55
N PRO A 177 9.06 -8.84 -16.46
CA PRO A 177 9.59 -8.84 -15.11
C PRO A 177 10.65 -9.92 -14.90
N VAL A 178 11.54 -9.73 -13.91
CA VAL A 178 12.44 -10.78 -13.40
C VAL A 178 11.64 -11.82 -12.63
N GLN A 179 10.67 -11.34 -11.84
CA GLN A 179 9.79 -12.20 -11.05
C GLN A 179 8.73 -12.86 -11.92
N ASP A 180 8.53 -14.17 -11.77
CA ASP A 180 7.44 -14.93 -12.41
C ASP A 180 6.73 -15.83 -11.38
N PRO A 181 5.54 -15.40 -10.93
CA PRO A 181 4.84 -14.15 -11.24
C PRO A 181 5.39 -12.93 -10.49
N LEU A 182 5.29 -11.74 -11.10
CA LEU A 182 5.45 -10.48 -10.37
C LEU A 182 4.29 -10.33 -9.38
N PRO A 183 4.56 -10.12 -8.05
CA PRO A 183 3.52 -10.07 -7.04
C PRO A 183 2.51 -8.94 -7.25
N LEU A 184 1.22 -9.28 -7.33
CA LEU A 184 0.09 -8.36 -7.44
C LEU A 184 -0.81 -8.49 -6.20
N TYR A 185 -0.90 -7.45 -5.38
CA TYR A 185 -1.76 -7.42 -4.19
C TYR A 185 -3.02 -6.58 -4.46
N ALA A 186 -4.17 -7.07 -4.05
CA ALA A 186 -5.44 -6.33 -4.16
C ALA A 186 -5.67 -5.50 -2.90
N GLY A 187 -5.75 -4.15 -3.06
CA GLY A 187 -5.90 -3.19 -1.97
C GLY A 187 -7.34 -2.81 -1.69
N GLY A 188 -7.70 -2.85 -0.40
CA GLY A 188 -8.99 -2.43 0.16
C GLY A 188 -9.68 -3.45 1.05
N ASN A 189 -10.78 -3.02 1.69
CA ASN A 189 -11.44 -3.78 2.76
C ASN A 189 -12.71 -4.53 2.32
N HIS A 190 -13.35 -4.13 1.19
CA HIS A 190 -14.63 -4.68 0.74
C HIS A 190 -14.58 -6.15 0.30
N ALA A 191 -15.70 -6.83 0.35
CA ALA A 191 -15.85 -8.23 -0.07
C ALA A 191 -15.33 -8.47 -1.50
N GLU A 192 -15.60 -7.54 -2.44
CA GLU A 192 -15.12 -7.63 -3.81
C GLU A 192 -13.58 -7.56 -3.92
N VAL A 193 -12.92 -6.84 -2.99
CA VAL A 193 -11.45 -6.81 -2.95
C VAL A 193 -10.91 -8.14 -2.42
N ARG A 194 -11.54 -8.72 -1.39
CA ARG A 194 -11.17 -10.04 -0.88
C ARG A 194 -11.35 -11.14 -1.95
N ARG A 195 -12.47 -11.08 -2.69
CA ARG A 195 -12.67 -11.95 -3.86
C ARG A 195 -11.55 -11.78 -4.89
N ARG A 196 -11.24 -10.55 -5.26
CA ARG A 196 -10.17 -10.20 -6.22
C ARG A 196 -8.80 -10.69 -5.76
N ALA A 197 -8.47 -10.52 -4.48
CA ALA A 197 -7.24 -11.01 -3.90
C ALA A 197 -7.12 -12.54 -4.05
N GLY A 198 -8.19 -13.27 -3.75
CA GLY A 198 -8.24 -14.73 -3.91
C GLY A 198 -8.15 -15.18 -5.36
N GLU A 199 -8.96 -14.59 -6.25
CA GLU A 199 -9.07 -15.04 -7.64
C GLU A 199 -7.89 -14.60 -8.52
N LEU A 200 -7.34 -13.39 -8.32
CA LEU A 200 -6.41 -12.73 -9.24
C LEU A 200 -5.08 -12.30 -8.60
N GLY A 201 -5.07 -12.07 -7.26
CA GLY A 201 -3.93 -11.51 -6.54
C GLY A 201 -3.02 -12.55 -5.94
N ASP A 202 -1.83 -12.12 -5.51
CA ASP A 202 -0.89 -12.89 -4.70
C ASP A 202 -0.89 -12.39 -3.25
N GLY A 203 -1.64 -11.32 -2.96
CA GLY A 203 -1.84 -10.78 -1.62
C GLY A 203 -3.11 -9.95 -1.50
N TRP A 204 -3.60 -9.88 -0.27
CA TRP A 204 -4.66 -8.97 0.17
C TRP A 204 -4.04 -7.86 1.01
N LEU A 205 -4.30 -6.60 0.62
CA LEU A 205 -3.76 -5.38 1.22
C LEU A 205 -4.89 -4.54 1.86
N PRO A 206 -5.42 -4.95 3.02
CA PRO A 206 -6.43 -4.17 3.74
C PRO A 206 -5.81 -3.01 4.51
N ALA A 207 -6.63 -2.05 4.93
CA ALA A 207 -6.19 -0.92 5.74
C ALA A 207 -7.00 -0.83 7.05
N VAL A 208 -6.29 -0.67 8.17
CA VAL A 208 -6.87 -0.34 9.48
C VAL A 208 -7.97 -1.33 9.91
N LEU A 209 -7.70 -2.62 9.81
CA LEU A 209 -8.54 -3.70 10.32
C LEU A 209 -7.97 -4.28 11.60
N SER A 210 -8.83 -4.67 12.55
CA SER A 210 -8.44 -5.40 13.75
C SER A 210 -7.97 -6.83 13.42
N PRO A 211 -7.24 -7.51 14.32
CA PRO A 211 -6.85 -8.91 14.11
C PRO A 211 -8.04 -9.83 13.80
N GLU A 212 -9.18 -9.62 14.45
CA GLU A 212 -10.39 -10.41 14.20
C GLU A 212 -10.99 -10.16 12.81
N GLU A 213 -11.05 -8.88 12.38
CA GLU A 213 -11.49 -8.52 11.02
C GLU A 213 -10.54 -9.08 9.96
N ILE A 214 -9.23 -9.07 10.21
CA ILE A 214 -8.22 -9.68 9.34
C ILE A 214 -8.44 -11.19 9.23
N ARG A 215 -8.63 -11.90 10.35
CA ARG A 215 -8.85 -13.35 10.35
C ARG A 215 -10.05 -13.72 9.47
N ARG A 216 -11.19 -13.03 9.65
CA ARG A 216 -12.40 -13.25 8.83
C ARG A 216 -12.16 -12.94 7.37
N GLY A 217 -11.48 -11.81 7.08
CA GLY A 217 -11.15 -11.42 5.71
C GLY A 217 -10.20 -12.39 5.02
N ALA A 218 -9.21 -12.93 5.74
CA ALA A 218 -8.29 -13.95 5.22
C ALA A 218 -9.02 -15.26 4.86
N GLU A 219 -10.03 -15.66 5.65
CA GLU A 219 -10.88 -16.80 5.32
C GLU A 219 -11.67 -16.56 4.02
N ASP A 220 -12.21 -15.34 3.82
CA ASP A 220 -12.90 -14.97 2.58
C ASP A 220 -11.95 -15.04 1.37
N VAL A 221 -10.72 -14.53 1.51
CA VAL A 221 -9.69 -14.58 0.47
C VAL A 221 -9.35 -16.03 0.12
N ARG A 222 -9.15 -16.90 1.11
CA ARG A 222 -8.84 -18.31 0.90
C ARG A 222 -9.98 -19.03 0.18
N ARG A 223 -11.23 -18.81 0.62
CA ARG A 223 -12.43 -19.36 -0.07
C ARG A 223 -12.55 -18.89 -1.51
N ALA A 224 -12.19 -17.64 -1.80
CA ALA A 224 -12.19 -17.13 -3.18
C ALA A 224 -11.09 -17.77 -4.03
N ALA A 225 -9.90 -18.00 -3.45
CA ALA A 225 -8.81 -18.71 -4.12
C ALA A 225 -9.18 -20.16 -4.45
N GLU A 226 -9.77 -20.88 -3.49
CA GLU A 226 -10.24 -22.26 -3.70
C GLU A 226 -11.25 -22.36 -4.83
N ARG A 227 -12.25 -21.44 -4.88
CA ARG A 227 -13.22 -21.38 -6.00
C ARG A 227 -12.56 -21.11 -7.36
N ALA A 228 -11.41 -20.45 -7.36
CA ALA A 228 -10.61 -20.16 -8.56
C ALA A 228 -9.54 -21.24 -8.84
N ALA A 229 -9.58 -22.38 -8.13
CA ALA A 229 -8.59 -23.46 -8.19
C ALA A 229 -7.14 -22.99 -7.92
N ARG A 230 -6.99 -22.02 -7.00
CA ARG A 230 -5.69 -21.49 -6.56
C ARG A 230 -5.41 -21.89 -5.11
N ASP A 231 -4.13 -21.99 -4.77
CA ASP A 231 -3.70 -22.27 -3.40
C ASP A 231 -3.82 -21.00 -2.52
N GLY A 232 -4.86 -20.96 -1.71
CA GLY A 232 -5.12 -19.84 -0.79
C GLY A 232 -4.07 -19.66 0.31
N ALA A 233 -3.28 -20.69 0.62
CA ALA A 233 -2.22 -20.60 1.61
C ALA A 233 -1.00 -19.80 1.11
N ARG A 234 -0.87 -19.61 -0.19
CA ARG A 234 0.20 -18.83 -0.82
C ARG A 234 -0.14 -17.35 -0.97
N ILE A 235 -1.35 -16.93 -0.60
CA ILE A 235 -1.78 -15.53 -0.70
C ILE A 235 -1.38 -14.79 0.58
N ASP A 236 -0.57 -13.75 0.42
CA ASP A 236 -0.14 -12.91 1.51
C ASP A 236 -1.30 -12.11 2.12
N ILE A 237 -1.30 -11.99 3.44
CA ILE A 237 -2.21 -11.12 4.19
C ILE A 237 -1.39 -9.96 4.71
N ALA A 238 -1.56 -8.79 4.09
CA ALA A 238 -0.65 -7.67 4.19
C ALA A 238 -1.35 -6.37 4.63
N PRO A 239 -1.84 -6.23 5.88
CA PRO A 239 -2.51 -5.01 6.33
C PRO A 239 -1.57 -3.82 6.39
N GLN A 240 -2.10 -2.65 5.96
CA GLN A 240 -1.52 -1.35 6.24
C GLN A 240 -2.06 -0.82 7.57
N LEU A 241 -1.15 -0.49 8.49
CA LEU A 241 -1.47 -0.02 9.84
C LEU A 241 -0.75 1.29 10.15
N VAL A 242 -1.37 2.10 11.03
CA VAL A 242 -0.70 3.27 11.62
C VAL A 242 0.13 2.81 12.83
N VAL A 243 1.31 3.40 12.99
CA VAL A 243 2.19 3.18 14.13
C VAL A 243 2.35 4.47 14.91
N SER A 244 1.95 4.46 16.17
CA SER A 244 2.28 5.52 17.13
C SER A 244 3.03 4.90 18.28
N ILE A 245 4.35 5.02 18.25
CA ILE A 245 5.25 4.44 19.26
C ILE A 245 5.70 5.51 20.24
N GLY A 246 5.66 5.22 21.53
CA GLY A 246 6.10 6.10 22.61
C GLY A 246 6.62 5.31 23.78
N ARG A 247 7.16 5.99 24.81
CA ARG A 247 7.61 5.33 26.04
C ARG A 247 6.46 4.78 26.89
N THR A 248 5.29 5.41 26.77
CA THR A 248 4.07 4.99 27.46
C THR A 248 2.89 4.94 26.51
N GLN A 249 1.86 4.16 26.89
CA GLN A 249 0.60 4.07 26.17
C GLN A 249 -0.07 5.44 26.01
N ASP A 250 -0.08 6.24 27.08
CA ASP A 250 -0.73 7.56 27.07
C ASP A 250 -0.02 8.56 26.16
N GLU A 251 1.31 8.52 26.10
CA GLU A 251 2.09 9.33 25.16
C GLU A 251 1.75 8.97 23.71
N ALA A 252 1.78 7.69 23.38
CA ALA A 252 1.46 7.19 22.04
C ALA A 252 0.03 7.54 21.63
N LEU A 253 -0.95 7.40 22.52
CA LEU A 253 -2.34 7.76 22.27
C LEU A 253 -2.54 9.27 22.06
N ARG A 254 -1.94 10.11 22.89
CA ARG A 254 -2.02 11.58 22.70
C ARG A 254 -1.43 12.00 21.35
N ARG A 255 -0.24 11.45 20.98
CA ARG A 255 0.40 11.71 19.67
C ARG A 255 -0.49 11.27 18.52
N PHE A 256 -1.08 10.08 18.59
CA PHE A 256 -2.00 9.56 17.57
C PHE A 256 -3.21 10.46 17.38
N ARG A 257 -3.95 10.76 18.47
CA ARG A 257 -5.18 11.57 18.41
C ARG A 257 -4.95 13.00 17.94
N GLY A 258 -3.77 13.58 18.21
CA GLY A 258 -3.39 14.92 17.77
C GLY A 258 -2.84 14.99 16.34
N SER A 259 -2.70 13.87 15.64
CA SER A 259 -2.01 13.79 14.35
C SER A 259 -2.91 14.06 13.14
N GLN A 260 -2.31 14.46 12.03
CA GLN A 260 -2.97 14.53 10.72
C GLN A 260 -3.44 13.14 10.26
N LEU A 261 -2.70 12.06 10.59
CA LEU A 261 -3.10 10.68 10.33
C LEU A 261 -4.45 10.34 10.96
N PHE A 262 -4.71 10.76 12.20
CA PHE A 262 -6.01 10.54 12.85
C PHE A 262 -7.15 11.22 12.08
N LYS A 263 -6.97 12.48 11.69
CA LYS A 263 -7.95 13.21 10.87
C LYS A 263 -8.17 12.53 9.51
N HIS A 264 -7.10 11.99 8.91
CA HIS A 264 -7.22 11.25 7.67
C HIS A 264 -8.08 9.98 7.82
N LEU A 265 -7.88 9.21 8.89
CA LEU A 265 -8.73 8.04 9.18
C LEU A 265 -10.21 8.43 9.31
N GLU A 266 -10.51 9.55 9.98
CA GLU A 266 -11.88 10.09 10.06
C GLU A 266 -12.40 10.46 8.66
N SER A 267 -11.58 11.04 7.78
CA SER A 267 -12.00 11.36 6.40
C SER A 267 -12.33 10.09 5.58
N LEU A 268 -11.61 9.00 5.82
CA LEU A 268 -11.83 7.71 5.16
C LEU A 268 -13.06 6.95 5.68
N SER A 269 -13.65 7.35 6.81
CA SER A 269 -14.86 6.72 7.35
C SER A 269 -16.03 6.73 6.37
N ARG A 270 -16.05 7.66 5.44
CA ARG A 270 -17.07 7.78 4.37
C ARG A 270 -16.76 6.97 3.11
N THR A 271 -15.56 6.41 3.00
CA THR A 271 -15.07 5.69 1.80
C THR A 271 -14.49 4.32 2.16
N THR A 272 -13.18 4.21 2.29
CA THR A 272 -12.46 2.95 2.53
C THR A 272 -12.84 2.31 3.87
N LEU A 273 -13.09 3.12 4.90
CA LEU A 273 -13.41 2.69 6.27
C LEU A 273 -14.90 2.81 6.65
N ARG A 274 -15.79 2.95 5.68
CA ARG A 274 -17.24 3.21 5.90
C ARG A 274 -17.96 2.15 6.72
N GLU A 275 -17.46 0.91 6.74
CA GLU A 275 -18.01 -0.19 7.54
C GLU A 275 -17.41 -0.23 8.96
N GLN A 276 -16.52 0.70 9.29
CA GLN A 276 -15.77 0.75 10.54
C GLN A 276 -16.05 2.06 11.25
N THR A 277 -16.78 1.99 12.34
CA THR A 277 -17.09 3.18 13.17
C THR A 277 -16.28 3.14 14.45
N GLY A 278 -15.32 4.07 14.60
CA GLY A 278 -14.49 4.18 15.81
C GLY A 278 -13.48 3.03 15.99
N GLY A 279 -12.85 2.98 17.16
CA GLY A 279 -11.92 1.91 17.53
C GLY A 279 -10.60 1.91 16.74
N TYR A 280 -10.17 3.06 16.19
CA TYR A 280 -8.92 3.16 15.43
C TYR A 280 -7.69 2.77 16.24
N GLU A 281 -7.70 3.04 17.55
CA GLU A 281 -6.62 2.65 18.47
C GLU A 281 -6.44 1.13 18.54
N GLN A 282 -7.52 0.36 18.51
CA GLN A 282 -7.49 -1.09 18.59
C GLN A 282 -7.16 -1.76 17.25
N ARG A 283 -7.25 -1.01 16.16
CA ARG A 283 -6.96 -1.46 14.78
C ARG A 283 -5.57 -1.08 14.29
N ASN A 284 -4.77 -0.45 15.15
CA ASN A 284 -3.45 0.07 14.80
C ASN A 284 -2.40 -0.33 15.85
N LEU A 285 -1.15 -0.01 15.59
CA LEU A 285 -0.01 -0.29 16.47
C LEU A 285 0.30 0.96 17.30
N ILE A 286 -0.37 1.10 18.45
CA ILE A 286 -0.28 2.29 19.30
C ILE A 286 0.12 1.87 20.70
N GLY A 287 1.27 2.37 21.21
CA GLY A 287 1.74 2.09 22.54
C GLY A 287 3.25 2.10 22.72
N SER A 288 3.69 1.46 23.81
CA SER A 288 5.12 1.15 24.03
C SER A 288 5.60 0.05 23.08
N PRO A 289 6.92 -0.15 22.93
CA PRO A 289 7.47 -1.26 22.15
C PRO A 289 6.90 -2.63 22.53
N GLU A 290 6.68 -2.90 23.83
CA GLU A 290 6.12 -4.14 24.34
C GLU A 290 4.67 -4.31 23.93
N ALA A 291 3.83 -3.26 24.10
CA ALA A 291 2.42 -3.28 23.74
C ALA A 291 2.24 -3.43 22.22
N ILE A 292 3.08 -2.78 21.42
CA ILE A 292 3.11 -2.93 19.96
C ILE A 292 3.51 -4.36 19.58
N SER A 293 4.52 -4.93 20.22
CA SER A 293 4.96 -6.31 19.97
C SER A 293 3.86 -7.33 20.28
N GLU A 294 3.14 -7.14 21.37
CA GLU A 294 1.97 -7.98 21.70
C GLU A 294 0.87 -7.86 20.64
N ARG A 295 0.57 -6.64 20.20
CA ARG A 295 -0.42 -6.40 19.15
C ARG A 295 0.00 -7.05 17.82
N ILE A 296 1.28 -6.98 17.45
CA ILE A 296 1.80 -7.63 16.23
C ILE A 296 1.64 -9.15 16.32
N ARG A 297 1.89 -9.78 17.50
CA ARG A 297 1.63 -11.22 17.67
C ARG A 297 0.15 -11.58 17.46
N ALA A 298 -0.78 -10.71 17.87
CA ALA A 298 -2.20 -10.91 17.60
C ALA A 298 -2.53 -10.85 16.10
N TYR A 299 -1.92 -9.93 15.35
CA TYR A 299 -2.03 -9.90 13.88
C TYR A 299 -1.42 -11.14 13.23
N GLN A 300 -0.26 -11.58 13.68
CA GLN A 300 0.38 -12.80 13.18
C GLN A 300 -0.50 -14.04 13.44
N ALA A 301 -1.09 -14.15 14.62
CA ALA A 301 -2.05 -15.21 14.94
C ALA A 301 -3.33 -15.14 14.08
N ALA A 302 -3.71 -13.94 13.58
CA ALA A 302 -4.81 -13.76 12.65
C ALA A 302 -4.46 -14.11 11.19
N GLY A 303 -3.20 -14.50 10.93
CA GLY A 303 -2.73 -14.93 9.61
C GLY A 303 -2.02 -13.86 8.79
N VAL A 304 -1.62 -12.74 9.40
CA VAL A 304 -0.80 -11.72 8.74
C VAL A 304 0.58 -12.27 8.42
N THR A 305 1.02 -12.07 7.20
CA THR A 305 2.35 -12.47 6.70
C THR A 305 3.27 -11.27 6.48
N THR A 306 2.68 -10.09 6.25
CA THR A 306 3.40 -8.83 6.00
C THR A 306 2.68 -7.68 6.69
N LEU A 307 3.39 -6.86 7.45
CA LEU A 307 2.90 -5.52 7.83
C LEU A 307 3.29 -4.56 6.72
N ALA A 308 2.34 -4.25 5.83
CA ALA A 308 2.58 -3.47 4.63
C ALA A 308 2.52 -1.97 4.92
N GLY A 309 3.53 -1.23 4.49
CA GLY A 309 3.49 0.24 4.47
C GLY A 309 3.06 0.88 5.79
N MET A 310 3.66 0.48 6.90
CA MET A 310 3.35 1.05 8.22
C MET A 310 3.54 2.57 8.19
N LEU A 311 2.50 3.30 8.61
CA LEU A 311 2.44 4.76 8.65
C LEU A 311 2.81 5.25 10.05
N PHE A 312 4.01 5.77 10.22
CA PHE A 312 4.48 6.27 11.50
C PHE A 312 3.91 7.66 11.78
N VAL A 313 3.27 7.83 12.92
CA VAL A 313 2.71 9.14 13.34
C VAL A 313 3.83 10.11 13.61
N ALA A 314 3.82 11.24 12.90
CA ALA A 314 4.81 12.31 13.01
C ALA A 314 4.25 13.63 12.45
N SER A 315 4.84 14.74 12.85
CA SER A 315 4.59 16.07 12.26
C SER A 315 5.74 16.53 11.38
N THR A 316 6.91 15.90 11.50
CA THR A 316 8.12 16.17 10.69
C THR A 316 8.77 14.86 10.24
N VAL A 317 9.58 14.93 9.18
CA VAL A 317 10.34 13.74 8.70
C VAL A 317 11.31 13.24 9.78
N THR A 318 11.92 14.13 10.55
CA THR A 318 12.82 13.74 11.65
C THR A 318 12.07 12.92 12.70
N GLU A 319 10.91 13.38 13.17
CA GLU A 319 10.07 12.61 14.10
C GLU A 319 9.66 11.25 13.52
N MET A 320 9.37 11.18 12.22
CA MET A 320 9.04 9.92 11.55
C MET A 320 10.26 8.98 11.55
N GLN A 321 11.45 9.49 11.23
CA GLN A 321 12.68 8.69 11.22
C GLN A 321 13.06 8.21 12.63
N ASP A 322 12.90 9.06 13.65
CA ASP A 322 13.12 8.67 15.06
C ASP A 322 12.15 7.55 15.49
N ALA A 323 10.89 7.65 15.11
CA ALA A 323 9.91 6.60 15.40
C ALA A 323 10.19 5.29 14.65
N ILE A 324 10.65 5.36 13.39
CA ILE A 324 11.11 4.20 12.61
C ILE A 324 12.33 3.57 13.29
N GLU A 325 13.29 4.38 13.74
CA GLU A 325 14.49 3.89 14.43
C GLU A 325 14.16 3.22 15.76
N LEU A 326 13.27 3.81 16.57
CA LEU A 326 12.81 3.22 17.82
C LEU A 326 12.12 1.88 17.56
N PHE A 327 11.22 1.80 16.59
CA PHE A 327 10.56 0.55 16.19
C PHE A 327 11.57 -0.50 15.70
N GLY A 328 12.51 -0.09 14.86
CA GLY A 328 13.56 -0.97 14.33
C GLY A 328 14.48 -1.57 15.40
N ARG A 329 14.74 -0.80 16.45
CA ARG A 329 15.62 -1.26 17.56
C ARG A 329 14.88 -2.06 18.63
N GLU A 330 13.65 -1.68 18.97
CA GLU A 330 12.95 -2.21 20.14
C GLU A 330 11.85 -3.23 19.78
N VAL A 331 11.27 -3.15 18.58
CA VAL A 331 10.17 -4.03 18.19
C VAL A 331 10.61 -5.10 17.19
N LEU A 332 11.29 -4.70 16.11
CA LEU A 332 11.67 -5.60 15.01
C LEU A 332 12.45 -6.84 15.45
N PRO A 333 13.43 -6.77 16.40
CA PRO A 333 14.21 -7.93 16.84
C PRO A 333 13.35 -9.04 17.48
N ASN A 334 12.15 -8.71 18.00
CA ASN A 334 11.26 -9.70 18.63
C ASN A 334 10.61 -10.67 17.62
N PHE A 335 10.84 -10.45 16.30
CA PHE A 335 10.21 -11.18 15.19
C PHE A 335 11.23 -11.71 14.17
N ARG A 336 12.52 -11.61 14.48
CA ARG A 336 13.65 -12.08 13.63
C ARG A 336 14.25 -13.38 14.15
#